data_cb26a1084ce8fb32d21e0476734246ba
#
_entry.id   cb26a1084ce8fb32d21e0476734246ba
#
_cell.length_a   1.000
_cell.length_b   1.000
_cell.length_c   1.000
_cell.angle_alpha   90.00
_cell.angle_beta   90.00
_cell.angle_gamma   90.00
#
_symmetry.space_group_name_H-M   'P 1'
#
loop_
_entity.id
_entity.type
_entity.pdbx_description
1 polymer ?
#
loop_
_entity_poly.entity_id
_entity_poly.type
_entity_poly.pdbx_seq_one_letter_code
_entity_poly.pdbx_strand_id
1 'polypeptide(L)'
;MLKKKIKLSLILIIFISFIQNAFSLEPNIFVQSTVNRASQVLSNDFSKTQKIEKLKIIAKDTVDIKGVGFYSLGKFRKELNNNQKKKYSDLFEKYFLKSFSSRLAEYSNPKINVNSQEK
;
A
#
# COMPACT_ATOMS: atom_id res chain seq x y z
N MET A 1 -37.43 -28.29 23.16
CA MET A 1 -36.89 -28.38 21.79
C MET A 1 -37.06 -27.07 20.98
N LEU A 2 -38.24 -26.49 20.99
CA LEU A 2 -38.50 -25.24 20.21
C LEU A 2 -37.60 -24.08 20.59
N LYS A 3 -37.42 -23.81 21.89
CA LYS A 3 -36.55 -22.72 22.40
C LYS A 3 -35.05 -22.88 22.03
N LYS A 4 -34.56 -24.12 21.92
CA LYS A 4 -33.17 -24.39 21.45
C LYS A 4 -33.04 -24.14 19.95
N LYS A 5 -34.02 -24.50 19.14
CA LYS A 5 -34.02 -24.25 17.69
C LYS A 5 -34.11 -22.78 17.38
N ILE A 6 -34.91 -22.02 18.13
CA ILE A 6 -35.01 -20.55 17.98
C ILE A 6 -33.70 -19.86 18.34
N LYS A 7 -33.01 -20.27 19.43
CA LYS A 7 -31.69 -19.71 19.78
C LYS A 7 -30.62 -20.02 18.71
N LEU A 8 -30.63 -21.23 18.18
CA LEU A 8 -29.68 -21.60 17.12
C LEU A 8 -29.93 -20.83 15.82
N SER A 9 -31.20 -20.63 15.45
CA SER A 9 -31.60 -19.81 14.28
C SER A 9 -31.22 -18.35 14.45
N LEU A 10 -31.38 -17.79 15.67
CA LEU A 10 -31.00 -16.41 15.96
C LEU A 10 -29.50 -16.18 15.87
N ILE A 11 -28.71 -17.15 16.35
CA ILE A 11 -27.23 -17.13 16.25
C ILE A 11 -26.78 -17.18 14.78
N LEU A 12 -27.44 -18.01 13.96
CA LEU A 12 -27.15 -18.12 12.54
C LEU A 12 -27.44 -16.81 11.78
N ILE A 13 -28.56 -16.13 12.11
CA ILE A 13 -28.92 -14.84 11.51
C ILE A 13 -27.91 -13.75 11.89
N ILE A 14 -27.46 -13.72 13.14
CA ILE A 14 -26.42 -12.77 13.59
C ILE A 14 -25.12 -13.04 12.87
N PHE A 15 -24.75 -14.31 12.61
CA PHE A 15 -23.49 -14.64 11.89
C PHE A 15 -23.52 -14.23 10.42
N ILE A 16 -24.70 -14.30 9.77
CA ILE A 16 -24.88 -13.87 8.37
C ILE A 16 -24.81 -12.33 8.25
N SER A 17 -25.19 -11.58 9.29
CA SER A 17 -25.10 -10.12 9.30
C SER A 17 -23.68 -9.58 9.36
N PHE A 18 -22.68 -10.41 9.71
CA PHE A 18 -21.26 -10.05 9.73
C PHE A 18 -20.52 -10.28 8.41
N ILE A 19 -21.18 -10.81 7.38
CA ILE A 19 -20.63 -10.82 6.03
C ILE A 19 -20.81 -9.41 5.45
N GLN A 20 -20.08 -8.47 6.02
CA GLN A 20 -19.94 -7.16 5.41
C GLN A 20 -19.04 -7.35 4.18
N ASN A 21 -19.57 -7.00 3.03
CA ASN A 21 -18.79 -6.91 1.81
C ASN A 21 -17.58 -6.04 2.10
N ALA A 22 -16.40 -6.66 2.18
CA ALA A 22 -15.16 -5.93 2.09
C ALA A 22 -15.14 -5.34 0.67
N PHE A 23 -15.57 -4.10 0.53
CA PHE A 23 -15.39 -3.34 -0.70
C PHE A 23 -13.89 -3.12 -0.87
N SER A 24 -13.23 -4.07 -1.50
CA SER A 24 -11.90 -3.85 -2.03
C SER A 24 -12.05 -2.86 -3.18
N LEU A 25 -11.41 -1.70 -3.06
CA LEU A 25 -11.28 -0.78 -4.19
C LEU A 25 -10.68 -1.53 -5.39
N GLU A 26 -11.26 -1.34 -6.57
CA GLU A 26 -10.66 -1.87 -7.78
C GLU A 26 -9.22 -1.39 -7.93
N PRO A 27 -8.28 -2.26 -8.33
CA PRO A 27 -6.85 -1.93 -8.37
C PRO A 27 -6.54 -0.67 -9.18
N ASN A 28 -7.23 -0.45 -10.29
CA ASN A 28 -7.08 0.75 -11.13
C ASN A 28 -7.50 2.04 -10.40
N ILE A 29 -8.59 2.00 -9.61
CA ILE A 29 -9.07 3.14 -8.81
C ILE A 29 -8.06 3.46 -7.72
N PHE A 30 -7.54 2.45 -7.03
CA PHE A 30 -6.51 2.64 -6.01
C PHE A 30 -5.23 3.24 -6.59
N VAL A 31 -4.74 2.71 -7.69
CA VAL A 31 -3.53 3.23 -8.36
C VAL A 31 -3.76 4.64 -8.87
N GLN A 32 -4.90 4.93 -9.51
CA GLN A 32 -5.21 6.29 -9.98
C GLN A 32 -5.29 7.29 -8.83
N SER A 33 -5.91 6.93 -7.72
CA SER A 33 -5.98 7.76 -6.52
C SER A 33 -4.58 8.09 -5.97
N THR A 34 -3.70 7.08 -5.91
CA THR A 34 -2.31 7.25 -5.48
C THR A 34 -1.53 8.18 -6.40
N VAL A 35 -1.68 7.99 -7.71
CA VAL A 35 -1.07 8.85 -8.74
C VAL A 35 -1.56 10.29 -8.61
N ASN A 36 -2.85 10.49 -8.40
CA ASN A 36 -3.43 11.83 -8.23
C ASN A 36 -2.87 12.53 -6.98
N ARG A 37 -2.74 11.83 -5.85
CA ARG A 37 -2.12 12.35 -4.62
C ARG A 37 -0.68 12.79 -4.87
N ALA A 38 0.13 11.97 -5.54
CA ALA A 38 1.51 12.28 -5.86
C ALA A 38 1.60 13.48 -6.83
N SER A 39 0.76 13.51 -7.86
CA SER A 39 0.71 14.60 -8.83
C SER A 39 0.35 15.93 -8.16
N GLN A 40 -0.58 15.94 -7.22
CA GLN A 40 -0.92 17.14 -6.45
C GLN A 40 0.28 17.67 -5.64
N VAL A 41 1.04 16.77 -5.00
CA VAL A 41 2.26 17.18 -4.28
C VAL A 41 3.29 17.79 -5.24
N LEU A 42 3.47 17.20 -6.41
CA LEU A 42 4.47 17.65 -7.39
C LEU A 42 4.09 18.97 -8.07
N SER A 43 2.80 19.20 -8.30
CA SER A 43 2.28 20.40 -8.95
C SER A 43 2.15 21.60 -8.01
N ASN A 44 2.16 21.38 -6.69
CA ASN A 44 2.09 22.46 -5.72
C ASN A 44 3.44 23.17 -5.56
N ASP A 45 3.37 24.42 -5.10
CA ASP A 45 4.55 25.27 -4.84
C ASP A 45 5.23 24.93 -3.50
N PHE A 46 5.50 23.64 -3.30
CA PHE A 46 6.27 23.15 -2.17
C PHE A 46 7.77 23.17 -2.51
N SER A 47 8.60 23.43 -1.50
CA SER A 47 10.05 23.23 -1.63
C SER A 47 10.35 21.76 -1.96
N LYS A 48 11.51 21.49 -2.60
CA LYS A 48 11.94 20.12 -2.92
C LYS A 48 11.90 19.21 -1.69
N THR A 49 12.37 19.70 -0.54
CA THR A 49 12.35 18.95 0.73
C THR A 49 10.94 18.59 1.18
N GLN A 50 10.02 19.55 1.10
CA GLN A 50 8.61 19.32 1.45
C GLN A 50 7.95 18.30 0.51
N LYS A 51 8.25 18.37 -0.80
CA LYS A 51 7.78 17.38 -1.78
C LYS A 51 8.28 15.98 -1.43
N ILE A 52 9.57 15.84 -1.12
CA ILE A 52 10.18 14.57 -0.72
C ILE A 52 9.47 13.97 0.50
N GLU A 53 9.25 14.75 1.55
CA GLU A 53 8.61 14.25 2.77
C GLU A 53 7.15 13.82 2.53
N LYS A 54 6.40 14.60 1.76
CA LYS A 54 5.02 14.25 1.40
C LYS A 54 4.95 13.00 0.53
N LEU A 55 5.87 12.83 -0.42
CA LEU A 55 5.94 11.62 -1.27
C LEU A 55 6.33 10.37 -0.47
N LYS A 56 7.19 10.50 0.54
CA LYS A 56 7.51 9.39 1.47
C LYS A 56 6.26 8.90 2.21
N ILE A 57 5.42 9.81 2.67
CA ILE A 57 4.16 9.47 3.34
C ILE A 57 3.26 8.69 2.38
N ILE A 58 3.06 9.20 1.17
CA ILE A 58 2.24 8.51 0.16
C ILE A 58 2.80 7.10 -0.12
N ALA A 59 4.11 6.96 -0.29
CA ALA A 59 4.73 5.67 -0.54
C ALA A 59 4.52 4.69 0.63
N LYS A 60 4.67 5.14 1.87
CA LYS A 60 4.40 4.31 3.05
C LYS A 60 2.96 3.84 3.16
N ASP A 61 2.01 4.68 2.77
CA ASP A 61 0.58 4.37 2.84
C ASP A 61 0.13 3.38 1.74
N THR A 62 0.85 3.35 0.61
CA THR A 62 0.34 2.70 -0.60
C THR A 62 1.20 1.56 -1.11
N VAL A 63 2.46 1.47 -0.70
CA VAL A 63 3.41 0.43 -1.15
C VAL A 63 3.77 -0.49 0.00
N ASP A 64 3.65 -1.79 -0.19
CA ASP A 64 4.23 -2.78 0.72
C ASP A 64 5.76 -2.84 0.53
N ILE A 65 6.45 -1.83 1.05
CA ILE A 65 7.90 -1.67 0.89
C ILE A 65 8.65 -2.85 1.48
N LYS A 66 8.17 -3.43 2.58
CA LYS A 66 8.79 -4.60 3.21
C LYS A 66 8.64 -5.84 2.34
N GLY A 67 7.45 -6.06 1.79
CA GLY A 67 7.19 -7.15 0.86
C GLY A 67 8.06 -7.05 -0.39
N VAL A 68 8.17 -5.86 -0.97
CA VAL A 68 9.08 -5.61 -2.12
C VAL A 68 10.54 -5.89 -1.74
N GLY A 69 10.96 -5.45 -0.55
CA GLY A 69 12.30 -5.73 -0.04
C GLY A 69 12.57 -7.23 0.11
N PHE A 70 11.64 -7.98 0.71
CA PHE A 70 11.76 -9.44 0.83
C PHE A 70 11.76 -10.14 -0.53
N TYR A 71 10.95 -9.66 -1.46
CA TYR A 71 10.94 -10.20 -2.82
C TYR A 71 12.30 -9.99 -3.51
N SER A 72 12.90 -8.80 -3.35
CA SER A 72 14.19 -8.46 -3.97
C SER A 72 15.36 -9.29 -3.44
N LEU A 73 15.26 -9.87 -2.23
CA LEU A 73 16.25 -10.82 -1.70
C LEU A 73 16.32 -12.13 -2.50
N GLY A 74 15.25 -12.51 -3.19
CA GLY A 74 15.19 -13.75 -3.96
C GLY A 74 15.52 -14.98 -3.12
N LYS A 75 16.47 -15.81 -3.58
CA LYS A 75 16.90 -17.02 -2.89
C LYS A 75 17.57 -16.75 -1.54
N PHE A 76 18.25 -15.64 -1.39
CA PHE A 76 19.00 -15.29 -0.17
C PHE A 76 18.13 -15.12 1.07
N ARG A 77 16.82 -14.85 0.91
CA ARG A 77 15.89 -14.75 2.05
C ARG A 77 15.81 -16.02 2.90
N LYS A 78 16.17 -17.21 2.33
CA LYS A 78 16.19 -18.48 3.05
C LYS A 78 17.47 -18.65 3.88
N GLU A 79 18.54 -17.97 3.50
CA GLU A 79 19.86 -18.06 4.11
C GLU A 79 20.04 -17.10 5.29
N LEU A 80 19.20 -16.04 5.35
CA LEU A 80 19.28 -15.02 6.38
C LEU A 80 18.56 -15.45 7.66
N ASN A 81 19.18 -15.19 8.82
CA ASN A 81 18.51 -15.27 10.11
C ASN A 81 17.56 -14.07 10.35
N ASN A 82 16.77 -14.13 11.42
CA ASN A 82 15.75 -13.12 11.71
C ASN A 82 16.32 -11.71 11.92
N ASN A 83 17.48 -11.59 12.57
CA ASN A 83 18.14 -10.30 12.79
C ASN A 83 18.63 -9.69 11.47
N GLN A 84 19.20 -10.52 10.60
CA GLN A 84 19.64 -10.10 9.28
C GLN A 84 18.45 -9.67 8.41
N LYS A 85 17.35 -10.43 8.42
CA LYS A 85 16.13 -10.06 7.72
C LYS A 85 15.58 -8.72 8.19
N LYS A 86 15.53 -8.52 9.51
CA LYS A 86 15.08 -7.23 10.09
C LYS A 86 15.99 -6.09 9.66
N LYS A 87 17.30 -6.24 9.81
CA LYS A 87 18.28 -5.21 9.40
C LYS A 87 18.17 -4.87 7.92
N TYR A 88 18.04 -5.89 7.07
CA TYR A 88 17.84 -5.69 5.65
C TYR A 88 16.55 -4.93 5.35
N SER A 89 15.43 -5.32 5.95
CA SER A 89 14.13 -4.67 5.77
C SER A 89 14.18 -3.18 6.15
N ASP A 90 14.80 -2.85 7.28
CA ASP A 90 14.93 -1.47 7.76
C ASP A 90 15.82 -0.62 6.83
N LEU A 91 16.91 -1.20 6.32
CA LEU A 91 17.80 -0.54 5.37
C LEU A 91 17.13 -0.37 3.99
N PHE A 92 16.43 -1.40 3.54
CA PHE A 92 15.70 -1.35 2.27
C PHE A 92 14.62 -0.28 2.29
N GLU A 93 13.82 -0.19 3.35
CA GLU A 93 12.79 0.85 3.49
C GLU A 93 13.42 2.25 3.42
N LYS A 94 14.50 2.50 4.15
CA LYS A 94 15.20 3.79 4.13
C LYS A 94 15.73 4.14 2.72
N TYR A 95 16.35 3.16 2.07
CA TYR A 95 16.89 3.34 0.72
C TYR A 95 15.78 3.59 -0.30
N PHE A 96 14.71 2.78 -0.25
CA PHE A 96 13.56 2.90 -1.14
C PHE A 96 12.92 4.28 -1.01
N LEU A 97 12.57 4.68 0.20
CA LEU A 97 11.91 5.96 0.45
C LEU A 97 12.77 7.14 0.01
N LYS A 98 14.08 7.11 0.29
CA LYS A 98 15.01 8.17 -0.13
C LYS A 98 15.11 8.24 -1.65
N SER A 99 15.38 7.12 -2.31
CA SER A 99 15.65 7.07 -3.75
C SER A 99 14.41 7.40 -4.55
N PHE A 100 13.28 6.78 -4.21
CA PHE A 100 12.00 6.96 -4.89
C PHE A 100 11.50 8.41 -4.76
N SER A 101 11.42 8.93 -3.54
CA SER A 101 10.90 10.27 -3.30
C SER A 101 11.77 11.36 -3.87
N SER A 102 13.11 11.22 -3.80
CA SER A 102 14.03 12.20 -4.37
C SER A 102 13.94 12.27 -5.89
N ARG A 103 13.80 11.11 -6.56
CA ARG A 103 13.63 11.07 -8.01
C ARG A 103 12.30 11.65 -8.45
N LEU A 104 11.21 11.29 -7.77
CA LEU A 104 9.89 11.86 -8.09
C LEU A 104 9.83 13.35 -7.87
N ALA A 105 10.47 13.88 -6.82
CA ALA A 105 10.47 15.32 -6.52
C ALA A 105 11.18 16.18 -7.59
N GLU A 106 11.88 15.57 -8.54
CA GLU A 106 12.47 16.26 -9.68
C GLU A 106 11.46 16.56 -10.79
N TYR A 107 10.33 15.85 -10.81
CA TYR A 107 9.28 16.10 -11.78
C TYR A 107 8.39 17.26 -11.34
N SER A 108 8.07 18.12 -12.29
CA SER A 108 7.08 19.19 -12.11
C SER A 108 5.88 18.90 -13.01
N ASN A 109 4.68 18.92 -12.41
CA ASN A 109 3.41 18.78 -13.12
C ASN A 109 3.26 17.51 -13.98
N PRO A 110 3.52 16.29 -13.46
CA PRO A 110 3.35 15.06 -14.22
C PRO A 110 1.87 14.78 -14.47
N LYS A 111 1.54 14.45 -15.72
CA LYS A 111 0.22 13.93 -16.10
C LYS A 111 0.34 12.42 -16.34
N ILE A 112 -0.22 11.63 -15.45
CA ILE A 112 -0.19 10.17 -15.53
C ILE A 112 -1.63 9.67 -15.55
N ASN A 113 -2.02 8.96 -16.60
CA ASN A 113 -3.30 8.28 -16.70
C ASN A 113 -3.10 6.78 -16.51
N VAL A 114 -3.88 6.19 -15.62
CA VAL A 114 -3.90 4.75 -15.41
C VAL A 114 -5.00 4.17 -16.29
N ASN A 115 -4.59 3.42 -17.31
CA ASN A 115 -5.54 2.72 -18.17
C ASN A 115 -5.93 1.40 -17.52
N SER A 116 -7.23 1.16 -17.34
CA SER A 116 -7.74 -0.18 -17.05
C SER A 116 -7.60 -1.00 -18.32
N GLN A 117 -6.70 -1.99 -18.31
CA GLN A 117 -6.75 -3.03 -19.35
C GLN A 117 -7.90 -3.96 -19.00
N GLU A 118 -8.99 -3.86 -19.71
CA GLU A 118 -9.99 -4.93 -19.77
C GLU A 118 -9.30 -6.13 -20.46
N LYS A 119 -9.22 -7.24 -19.70
CA LYS A 119 -8.84 -8.54 -20.26
C LYS A 119 -10.07 -9.27 -20.70
#